data_1ab6a89c78ae4e54e1357edd4c80f918
#
_entry.id   1ab6a89c78ae4e54e1357edd4c80f918
#
_cell.length_a   1.000
_cell.length_b   1.000
_cell.length_c   1.000
_cell.angle_alpha   90.00
_cell.angle_beta   90.00
_cell.angle_gamma   90.00
#
_symmetry.space_group_name_H-M   'P 1'
#
loop_
_entity.id
_entity.type
_entity.pdbx_description
1 polymer ?
#
loop_
_entity_poly.entity_id
_entity_poly.type
_entity_poly.pdbx_seq_one_letter_code
_entity_poly.pdbx_strand_id
1 'polypeptide(L)'
;MKLTGNTIFITGGGSGIGRGLAEALHKRGNQVIISGRRAERLQATIDANPGMRAVSLDINNPADVQAVAARLIADYPDLNVLINNAGVMYPDGAQGPVDDDLMRTTVDTNLLGPIRMTSALIEHLKTRDDAVVANVTSVLGFVPLAIAAVYSATKAALHSYTLSQRYLLRDSKVSFIEIAPPWVRTELLNSTEEERAMPLDTFIEGAIEQLGTDANEILVGPAVSMRANPGPGEHAWVNEFNDLFAAG
;
A
#
# COMPACT_ATOMS: atom_id res chain seq x y z
N MET A 1 -12.58 -1.70 -9.21
CA MET A 1 -12.61 -3.19 -9.11
C MET A 1 -13.95 -3.68 -8.61
N LYS A 2 -14.33 -4.95 -8.87
CA LYS A 2 -15.48 -5.56 -8.17
C LYS A 2 -15.21 -5.62 -6.67
N LEU A 3 -16.22 -5.35 -5.84
CA LEU A 3 -16.05 -5.37 -4.37
C LEU A 3 -16.41 -6.72 -3.73
N THR A 4 -16.88 -7.69 -4.53
CA THR A 4 -17.33 -9.01 -4.08
C THR A 4 -16.84 -10.10 -5.04
N GLY A 5 -16.75 -11.34 -4.54
CA GLY A 5 -16.43 -12.51 -5.37
C GLY A 5 -14.94 -12.62 -5.76
N ASN A 6 -14.06 -11.94 -5.04
CA ASN A 6 -12.62 -12.00 -5.29
C ASN A 6 -11.91 -12.91 -4.31
N THR A 7 -10.75 -13.40 -4.71
CA THR A 7 -9.71 -13.92 -3.85
C THR A 7 -8.57 -12.91 -3.81
N ILE A 8 -8.32 -12.36 -2.63
CA ILE A 8 -7.49 -11.16 -2.43
C ILE A 8 -6.29 -11.49 -1.55
N PHE A 9 -5.08 -11.17 -2.00
CA PHE A 9 -3.89 -11.20 -1.18
C PHE A 9 -3.45 -9.78 -0.80
N ILE A 10 -3.23 -9.53 0.51
CA ILE A 10 -2.85 -8.22 1.04
C ILE A 10 -1.56 -8.33 1.82
N THR A 11 -0.51 -7.63 1.39
CA THR A 11 0.73 -7.56 2.16
C THR A 11 0.61 -6.53 3.29
N GLY A 12 1.18 -6.84 4.47
CA GLY A 12 1.06 -5.96 5.64
C GLY A 12 -0.36 -5.89 6.22
N GLY A 13 -1.15 -6.97 6.09
CA GLY A 13 -2.56 -7.03 6.50
C GLY A 13 -2.83 -7.19 8.00
N GLY A 14 -1.79 -7.23 8.86
CA GLY A 14 -1.96 -7.42 10.30
C GLY A 14 -2.16 -6.13 11.12
N SER A 15 -2.11 -4.94 10.51
CA SER A 15 -2.30 -3.66 11.20
C SER A 15 -2.66 -2.53 10.23
N GLY A 16 -3.08 -1.39 10.78
CA GLY A 16 -3.31 -0.13 10.06
C GLY A 16 -4.20 -0.27 8.83
N ILE A 17 -3.82 0.41 7.75
CA ILE A 17 -4.59 0.44 6.49
C ILE A 17 -4.78 -0.96 5.91
N GLY A 18 -3.73 -1.80 5.91
CA GLY A 18 -3.81 -3.15 5.36
C GLY A 18 -4.83 -4.02 6.08
N ARG A 19 -4.88 -3.95 7.42
CA ARG A 19 -5.89 -4.65 8.21
C ARG A 19 -7.30 -4.08 7.94
N GLY A 20 -7.44 -2.75 7.92
CA GLY A 20 -8.73 -2.12 7.65
C GLY A 20 -9.31 -2.50 6.28
N LEU A 21 -8.46 -2.48 5.22
CA LEU A 21 -8.86 -2.95 3.88
C LEU A 21 -9.23 -4.43 3.89
N ALA A 22 -8.42 -5.28 4.56
CA ALA A 22 -8.68 -6.72 4.66
C ALA A 22 -10.04 -7.00 5.31
N GLU A 23 -10.32 -6.38 6.45
CA GLU A 23 -11.60 -6.53 7.17
C GLU A 23 -12.79 -6.02 6.34
N ALA A 24 -12.65 -4.85 5.72
CA ALA A 24 -13.72 -4.26 4.91
C ALA A 24 -14.04 -5.09 3.66
N LEU A 25 -13.04 -5.66 3.00
CA LEU A 25 -13.21 -6.54 1.84
C LEU A 25 -13.73 -7.92 2.26
N HIS A 26 -13.24 -8.47 3.37
CA HIS A 26 -13.72 -9.75 3.91
C HIS A 26 -15.20 -9.70 4.30
N LYS A 27 -15.65 -8.63 4.97
CA LYS A 27 -17.07 -8.40 5.30
C LYS A 27 -17.98 -8.36 4.08
N ARG A 28 -17.45 -8.12 2.88
CA ARG A 28 -18.17 -8.14 1.60
C ARG A 28 -18.19 -9.52 0.93
N GLY A 29 -17.72 -10.55 1.63
CA GLY A 29 -17.75 -11.94 1.15
C GLY A 29 -16.60 -12.32 0.22
N ASN A 30 -15.50 -11.54 0.20
CA ASN A 30 -14.30 -11.96 -0.50
C ASN A 30 -13.49 -12.96 0.33
N GLN A 31 -12.79 -13.88 -0.35
CA GLN A 31 -11.74 -14.67 0.25
C GLN A 31 -10.49 -13.78 0.43
N VAL A 32 -10.12 -13.48 1.67
CA VAL A 32 -8.98 -12.61 1.95
C VAL A 32 -7.86 -13.40 2.61
N ILE A 33 -6.65 -13.25 2.07
CA ILE A 33 -5.40 -13.75 2.61
C ILE A 33 -4.52 -12.56 2.97
N ILE A 34 -4.07 -12.46 4.21
CA ILE A 34 -3.17 -11.40 4.67
C ILE A 34 -1.77 -11.91 4.90
N SER A 35 -0.77 -11.04 4.82
CA SER A 35 0.60 -11.39 5.19
C SER A 35 1.31 -10.33 6.00
N GLY A 36 2.38 -10.74 6.65
CA GLY A 36 3.28 -9.89 7.44
C GLY A 36 4.30 -10.71 8.22
N ARG A 37 5.19 -10.01 8.93
CA ARG A 37 6.26 -10.63 9.74
C ARG A 37 5.82 -10.98 11.17
N ARG A 38 4.84 -10.26 11.72
CA ARG A 38 4.38 -10.38 13.11
C ARG A 38 3.25 -11.40 13.20
N ALA A 39 3.58 -12.64 13.57
CA ALA A 39 2.63 -13.75 13.61
C ALA A 39 1.44 -13.47 14.53
N GLU A 40 1.68 -12.87 15.72
CA GLU A 40 0.62 -12.52 16.67
C GLU A 40 -0.39 -11.51 16.11
N ARG A 41 0.07 -10.55 15.28
CA ARG A 41 -0.83 -9.56 14.65
C ARG A 41 -1.68 -10.20 13.57
N LEU A 42 -1.10 -11.09 12.78
CA LEU A 42 -1.83 -11.86 11.79
C LEU A 42 -2.88 -12.75 12.46
N GLN A 43 -2.49 -13.46 13.52
CA GLN A 43 -3.40 -14.33 14.26
C GLN A 43 -4.56 -13.55 14.86
N ALA A 44 -4.29 -12.44 15.55
CA ALA A 44 -5.34 -11.58 16.10
C ALA A 44 -6.32 -11.06 15.03
N THR A 45 -5.83 -10.80 13.81
CA THR A 45 -6.68 -10.36 12.70
C THR A 45 -7.58 -11.49 12.20
N ILE A 46 -7.04 -12.70 11.99
CA ILE A 46 -7.87 -13.83 11.49
C ILE A 46 -8.83 -14.37 12.56
N ASP A 47 -8.47 -14.32 13.84
CA ASP A 47 -9.36 -14.71 14.93
C ASP A 47 -10.59 -13.78 15.01
N ALA A 48 -10.40 -12.48 14.76
CA ALA A 48 -11.48 -11.50 14.70
C ALA A 48 -12.32 -11.59 13.41
N ASN A 49 -11.83 -12.30 12.37
CA ASN A 49 -12.47 -12.40 11.06
C ASN A 49 -12.51 -13.86 10.57
N PRO A 50 -13.43 -14.71 11.10
CA PRO A 50 -13.53 -16.12 10.75
C PRO A 50 -13.65 -16.34 9.23
N GLY A 51 -12.79 -17.18 8.67
CA GLY A 51 -12.71 -17.42 7.22
C GLY A 51 -11.57 -16.69 6.52
N MET A 52 -11.05 -15.58 7.09
CA MET A 52 -9.82 -14.96 6.62
C MET A 52 -8.63 -15.89 6.83
N ARG A 53 -7.60 -15.79 6.00
CA ARG A 53 -6.37 -16.59 6.08
C ARG A 53 -5.15 -15.69 6.24
N ALA A 54 -4.08 -16.26 6.80
CA ALA A 54 -2.82 -15.54 6.95
C ALA A 54 -1.62 -16.41 6.51
N VAL A 55 -0.60 -15.76 6.01
CA VAL A 55 0.70 -16.36 5.69
C VAL A 55 1.82 -15.46 6.21
N SER A 56 2.82 -16.06 6.86
CA SER A 56 4.03 -15.31 7.22
C SER A 56 4.79 -14.95 5.95
N LEU A 57 5.26 -13.71 5.86
CA LEU A 57 6.03 -13.20 4.74
C LEU A 57 6.98 -12.11 5.22
N ASP A 58 8.27 -12.30 4.97
CA ASP A 58 9.23 -11.21 4.94
C ASP A 58 9.35 -10.66 3.51
N ILE A 59 8.69 -9.55 3.24
CA ILE A 59 8.67 -8.92 1.92
C ILE A 59 10.06 -8.46 1.44
N ASN A 60 11.03 -8.33 2.37
CA ASN A 60 12.41 -7.94 2.07
C ASN A 60 13.24 -9.13 1.58
N ASN A 61 12.79 -10.37 1.83
CA ASN A 61 13.48 -11.59 1.39
C ASN A 61 12.93 -12.07 0.03
N PRO A 62 13.71 -11.99 -1.07
CA PRO A 62 13.25 -12.41 -2.38
C PRO A 62 12.86 -13.90 -2.46
N ALA A 63 13.55 -14.77 -1.72
CA ALA A 63 13.25 -16.19 -1.72
C ALA A 63 11.91 -16.48 -1.02
N ASP A 64 11.61 -15.77 0.07
CA ASP A 64 10.34 -15.88 0.77
C ASP A 64 9.17 -15.38 -0.10
N VAL A 65 9.37 -14.26 -0.80
CA VAL A 65 8.40 -13.74 -1.77
C VAL A 65 8.06 -14.78 -2.84
N GLN A 66 9.07 -15.45 -3.44
CA GLN A 66 8.84 -16.48 -4.44
C GLN A 66 8.12 -17.71 -3.87
N ALA A 67 8.53 -18.17 -2.69
CA ALA A 67 7.92 -19.31 -2.03
C ALA A 67 6.46 -19.05 -1.66
N VAL A 68 6.15 -17.87 -1.11
CA VAL A 68 4.79 -17.46 -0.76
C VAL A 68 3.93 -17.30 -2.02
N ALA A 69 4.44 -16.69 -3.08
CA ALA A 69 3.71 -16.55 -4.35
C ALA A 69 3.35 -17.92 -4.95
N ALA A 70 4.30 -18.85 -5.00
CA ALA A 70 4.06 -20.20 -5.50
C ALA A 70 2.99 -20.94 -4.68
N ARG A 71 3.04 -20.81 -3.34
CA ARG A 71 2.04 -21.37 -2.43
C ARG A 71 0.67 -20.74 -2.64
N LEU A 72 0.58 -19.41 -2.78
CA LEU A 72 -0.67 -18.71 -3.03
C LEU A 72 -1.34 -19.18 -4.33
N ILE A 73 -0.57 -19.36 -5.40
CA ILE A 73 -1.10 -19.88 -6.69
C ILE A 73 -1.62 -21.31 -6.54
N ALA A 74 -0.92 -22.16 -5.78
CA ALA A 74 -1.32 -23.56 -5.55
C ALA A 74 -2.55 -23.67 -4.66
N ASP A 75 -2.57 -22.95 -3.52
CA ASP A 75 -3.65 -23.06 -2.51
C ASP A 75 -4.88 -22.23 -2.89
N TYR A 76 -4.72 -21.17 -3.70
CA TYR A 76 -5.77 -20.22 -4.10
C TYR A 76 -5.71 -19.96 -5.62
N PRO A 77 -6.05 -20.94 -6.45
CA PRO A 77 -5.97 -20.81 -7.92
C PRO A 77 -6.85 -19.69 -8.48
N ASP A 78 -7.85 -19.24 -7.70
CA ASP A 78 -8.73 -18.12 -8.06
C ASP A 78 -8.22 -16.75 -7.59
N LEU A 79 -6.99 -16.66 -7.07
CA LEU A 79 -6.38 -15.40 -6.69
C LEU A 79 -6.39 -14.43 -7.88
N ASN A 80 -7.14 -13.33 -7.74
CA ASN A 80 -7.29 -12.32 -8.78
C ASN A 80 -6.96 -10.89 -8.32
N VAL A 81 -6.72 -10.67 -7.01
CA VAL A 81 -6.39 -9.34 -6.50
C VAL A 81 -5.14 -9.39 -5.62
N LEU A 82 -4.16 -8.56 -5.94
CA LEU A 82 -2.99 -8.27 -5.11
C LEU A 82 -3.09 -6.85 -4.59
N ILE A 83 -3.01 -6.66 -3.25
CA ILE A 83 -2.86 -5.34 -2.63
C ILE A 83 -1.48 -5.26 -1.98
N ASN A 84 -0.57 -4.53 -2.60
CA ASN A 84 0.75 -4.21 -2.08
C ASN A 84 0.62 -3.06 -1.07
N ASN A 85 0.48 -3.41 0.22
CA ASN A 85 0.29 -2.43 1.28
C ASN A 85 1.45 -2.41 2.29
N ALA A 86 2.24 -3.48 2.41
CA ALA A 86 3.36 -3.51 3.35
C ALA A 86 4.27 -2.28 3.18
N GLY A 87 4.56 -1.60 4.28
CA GLY A 87 5.38 -0.40 4.26
C GLY A 87 5.90 -0.03 5.64
N VAL A 88 7.00 0.70 5.66
CA VAL A 88 7.61 1.31 6.85
C VAL A 88 7.90 2.77 6.57
N MET A 89 7.92 3.59 7.62
CA MET A 89 8.25 5.00 7.54
C MET A 89 9.06 5.39 8.77
N TYR A 90 10.21 6.00 8.54
CA TYR A 90 11.09 6.49 9.60
C TYR A 90 11.50 7.92 9.28
N PRO A 91 11.64 8.80 10.29
CA PRO A 91 12.41 10.03 10.15
C PRO A 91 13.86 9.65 9.78
N ASP A 92 14.42 10.23 8.72
CA ASP A 92 15.70 9.79 8.16
C ASP A 92 16.85 10.82 8.31
N GLY A 93 16.53 12.05 8.75
CA GLY A 93 17.54 13.07 8.99
C GLY A 93 18.36 13.45 7.74
N ALA A 94 17.77 13.45 6.56
CA ALA A 94 18.45 13.65 5.28
C ALA A 94 19.14 15.02 5.10
N GLN A 95 19.03 15.93 6.07
CA GLN A 95 19.87 17.13 6.16
C GLN A 95 21.33 16.83 6.59
N GLY A 96 21.62 15.59 6.99
CA GLY A 96 22.94 15.09 7.40
C GLY A 96 23.20 13.68 6.86
N PRO A 97 24.17 12.94 7.43
CA PRO A 97 24.39 11.53 7.08
C PRO A 97 23.16 10.68 7.39
N VAL A 98 22.65 9.96 6.39
CA VAL A 98 21.53 9.03 6.54
C VAL A 98 22.05 7.67 6.99
N ASP A 99 21.33 7.00 7.89
CA ASP A 99 21.58 5.62 8.29
C ASP A 99 21.32 4.67 7.09
N ASP A 100 22.37 3.97 6.63
CA ASP A 100 22.29 3.09 5.43
C ASP A 100 21.36 1.91 5.64
N ASP A 101 21.31 1.29 6.83
CA ASP A 101 20.44 0.16 7.14
C ASP A 101 18.97 0.58 7.15
N LEU A 102 18.67 1.74 7.70
CA LEU A 102 17.33 2.32 7.70
C LEU A 102 16.88 2.66 6.27
N MET A 103 17.78 3.27 5.48
CA MET A 103 17.52 3.59 4.08
C MET A 103 17.24 2.33 3.27
N ARG A 104 18.10 1.31 3.36
CA ARG A 104 17.93 0.01 2.68
C ARG A 104 16.62 -0.65 3.08
N THR A 105 16.32 -0.72 4.38
CA THR A 105 15.07 -1.29 4.88
C THR A 105 13.85 -0.58 4.29
N THR A 106 13.90 0.75 4.21
CA THR A 106 12.80 1.54 3.64
C THR A 106 12.62 1.27 2.14
N VAL A 107 13.71 1.24 1.37
CA VAL A 107 13.69 0.95 -0.07
C VAL A 107 13.24 -0.49 -0.34
N ASP A 108 13.80 -1.47 0.38
CA ASP A 108 13.44 -2.89 0.21
C ASP A 108 11.96 -3.12 0.50
N THR A 109 11.44 -2.56 1.61
CA THR A 109 10.04 -2.78 2.00
C THR A 109 9.07 -2.03 1.10
N ASN A 110 9.30 -0.74 0.84
CA ASN A 110 8.30 0.13 0.23
C ASN A 110 8.33 0.12 -1.31
N LEU A 111 9.45 -0.27 -1.91
CA LEU A 111 9.63 -0.25 -3.36
C LEU A 111 9.93 -1.64 -3.92
N LEU A 112 11.01 -2.28 -3.50
CA LEU A 112 11.41 -3.56 -4.07
C LEU A 112 10.44 -4.69 -3.69
N GLY A 113 9.86 -4.65 -2.48
CA GLY A 113 8.85 -5.61 -2.04
C GLY A 113 7.62 -5.67 -2.95
N PRO A 114 6.92 -4.54 -3.17
CA PRO A 114 5.80 -4.48 -4.14
C PRO A 114 6.17 -4.91 -5.55
N ILE A 115 7.35 -4.51 -6.06
CA ILE A 115 7.83 -4.90 -7.38
C ILE A 115 8.04 -6.42 -7.46
N ARG A 116 8.72 -7.02 -6.46
CA ARG A 116 8.99 -8.46 -6.38
C ARG A 116 7.69 -9.26 -6.27
N MET A 117 6.76 -8.85 -5.41
CA MET A 117 5.48 -9.55 -5.23
C MET A 117 4.62 -9.47 -6.49
N THR A 118 4.54 -8.28 -7.12
CA THR A 118 3.85 -8.12 -8.40
C THR A 118 4.48 -9.02 -9.47
N SER A 119 5.80 -9.02 -9.59
CA SER A 119 6.53 -9.85 -10.56
C SER A 119 6.28 -11.35 -10.35
N ALA A 120 6.21 -11.80 -9.08
CA ALA A 120 6.00 -13.21 -8.75
C ALA A 120 4.57 -13.70 -9.06
N LEU A 121 3.57 -12.80 -9.06
CA LEU A 121 2.15 -13.14 -9.28
C LEU A 121 1.61 -12.75 -10.65
N ILE A 122 2.31 -11.90 -11.42
CA ILE A 122 1.74 -11.24 -12.60
C ILE A 122 1.32 -12.23 -13.69
N GLU A 123 2.09 -13.30 -13.93
CA GLU A 123 1.74 -14.29 -14.95
C GLU A 123 0.48 -15.08 -14.56
N HIS A 124 0.30 -15.36 -13.27
CA HIS A 124 -0.93 -15.94 -12.77
C HIS A 124 -2.11 -14.95 -12.92
N LEU A 125 -1.94 -13.70 -12.50
CA LEU A 125 -2.98 -12.68 -12.58
C LEU A 125 -3.43 -12.42 -14.02
N LYS A 126 -2.55 -12.48 -15.01
CA LYS A 126 -2.90 -12.38 -16.44
C LYS A 126 -3.88 -13.47 -16.91
N THR A 127 -3.93 -14.61 -16.23
CA THR A 127 -4.87 -15.70 -16.55
C THR A 127 -6.24 -15.50 -15.94
N ARG A 128 -6.41 -14.54 -15.02
CA ARG A 128 -7.66 -14.33 -14.28
C ARG A 128 -8.50 -13.23 -14.91
N ASP A 129 -9.82 -13.38 -14.84
CA ASP A 129 -10.73 -12.30 -15.19
C ASP A 129 -10.79 -11.27 -14.06
N ASP A 130 -10.97 -9.98 -14.40
CA ASP A 130 -11.05 -8.87 -13.46
C ASP A 130 -9.85 -8.78 -12.49
N ALA A 131 -8.66 -9.16 -12.96
CA ALA A 131 -7.46 -9.12 -12.13
C ALA A 131 -7.05 -7.68 -11.78
N VAL A 132 -6.65 -7.47 -10.52
CA VAL A 132 -6.23 -6.16 -10.02
C VAL A 132 -4.94 -6.26 -9.24
N VAL A 133 -4.02 -5.34 -9.51
CA VAL A 133 -2.90 -5.01 -8.64
C VAL A 133 -3.13 -3.60 -8.09
N ALA A 134 -3.30 -3.48 -6.77
CA ALA A 134 -3.43 -2.21 -6.08
C ALA A 134 -2.14 -1.92 -5.29
N ASN A 135 -1.47 -0.80 -5.60
CA ASN A 135 -0.28 -0.36 -4.88
C ASN A 135 -0.65 0.75 -3.89
N VAL A 136 -0.39 0.52 -2.60
CA VAL A 136 -0.56 1.55 -1.56
C VAL A 136 0.69 2.43 -1.54
N THR A 137 0.57 3.59 -2.20
CA THR A 137 1.59 4.63 -2.24
C THR A 137 1.45 5.58 -1.05
N SER A 138 1.42 6.86 -1.26
CA SER A 138 1.12 7.92 -0.29
C SER A 138 0.98 9.26 -1.01
N VAL A 139 0.26 10.20 -0.43
CA VAL A 139 0.34 11.62 -0.84
C VAL A 139 1.77 12.17 -0.79
N LEU A 140 2.64 11.57 0.06
CA LEU A 140 4.05 11.93 0.14
C LEU A 140 4.88 11.52 -1.10
N GLY A 141 4.28 10.77 -2.01
CA GLY A 141 4.82 10.56 -3.35
C GLY A 141 4.59 11.76 -4.28
N PHE A 142 3.67 12.67 -3.93
CA PHE A 142 3.33 13.87 -4.70
C PHE A 142 3.90 15.14 -4.06
N VAL A 143 3.87 15.20 -2.71
CA VAL A 143 4.43 16.30 -1.91
C VAL A 143 5.33 15.69 -0.84
N PRO A 144 6.67 15.71 -1.01
CA PRO A 144 7.58 15.04 -0.10
C PRO A 144 7.60 15.69 1.27
N LEU A 145 7.56 14.87 2.32
CA LEU A 145 7.79 15.29 3.70
C LEU A 145 9.29 15.26 3.99
N ALA A 146 9.89 16.41 4.26
CA ALA A 146 11.34 16.56 4.36
C ALA A 146 11.98 15.72 5.48
N ILE A 147 11.29 15.54 6.62
CA ILE A 147 11.79 14.72 7.73
C ILE A 147 11.75 13.19 7.44
N ALA A 148 11.12 12.77 6.34
CA ALA A 148 11.04 11.39 5.88
C ALA A 148 11.30 11.34 4.35
N ALA A 149 12.45 11.88 3.93
CA ALA A 149 12.78 12.07 2.54
C ALA A 149 12.93 10.74 1.78
N VAL A 150 13.57 9.74 2.38
CA VAL A 150 13.73 8.40 1.78
C VAL A 150 12.36 7.72 1.62
N TYR A 151 11.49 7.81 2.62
CA TYR A 151 10.11 7.30 2.50
C TYR A 151 9.38 7.96 1.32
N SER A 152 9.39 9.29 1.26
CA SER A 152 8.72 10.06 0.20
C SER A 152 9.26 9.67 -1.17
N ALA A 153 10.58 9.52 -1.31
CA ALA A 153 11.21 9.05 -2.54
C ALA A 153 10.75 7.64 -2.94
N THR A 154 10.62 6.69 -1.98
CA THR A 154 10.09 5.35 -2.30
C THR A 154 8.64 5.38 -2.76
N LYS A 155 7.81 6.27 -2.21
CA LYS A 155 6.40 6.40 -2.60
C LYS A 155 6.25 7.08 -3.97
N ALA A 156 7.09 8.07 -4.30
CA ALA A 156 7.18 8.65 -5.64
C ALA A 156 7.64 7.63 -6.68
N ALA A 157 8.65 6.81 -6.34
CA ALA A 157 9.11 5.73 -7.21
C ALA A 157 8.03 4.66 -7.44
N LEU A 158 7.28 4.26 -6.40
CA LEU A 158 6.19 3.29 -6.54
C LEU A 158 5.01 3.85 -7.35
N HIS A 159 4.71 5.15 -7.22
CA HIS A 159 3.77 5.86 -8.09
C HIS A 159 4.20 5.75 -9.56
N SER A 160 5.44 6.12 -9.88
CA SER A 160 5.99 6.03 -11.24
C SER A 160 5.94 4.59 -11.78
N TYR A 161 6.30 3.60 -10.96
CA TYR A 161 6.20 2.18 -11.31
C TYR A 161 4.75 1.78 -11.62
N THR A 162 3.78 2.23 -10.82
CA THR A 162 2.35 1.94 -11.03
C THR A 162 1.85 2.49 -12.38
N LEU A 163 2.24 3.72 -12.73
CA LEU A 163 1.90 4.31 -14.03
C LEU A 163 2.50 3.50 -15.19
N SER A 164 3.77 3.08 -15.06
CA SER A 164 4.46 2.27 -16.07
C SER A 164 3.79 0.91 -16.27
N GLN A 165 3.43 0.22 -15.18
CA GLN A 165 2.74 -1.06 -15.25
C GLN A 165 1.34 -0.93 -15.85
N ARG A 166 0.60 0.12 -15.50
CA ARG A 166 -0.72 0.41 -16.09
C ARG A 166 -0.63 0.56 -17.61
N TYR A 167 0.41 1.24 -18.10
CA TYR A 167 0.64 1.37 -19.54
C TYR A 167 1.04 0.06 -20.20
N LEU A 168 2.01 -0.67 -19.62
CA LEU A 168 2.55 -1.91 -20.21
C LEU A 168 1.51 -3.03 -20.28
N LEU A 169 0.56 -3.04 -19.35
CA LEU A 169 -0.46 -4.10 -19.22
C LEU A 169 -1.87 -3.65 -19.65
N ARG A 170 -2.01 -2.49 -20.30
CA ARG A 170 -3.29 -1.92 -20.72
C ARG A 170 -4.12 -2.82 -21.64
N ASP A 171 -3.45 -3.70 -22.41
CA ASP A 171 -4.10 -4.66 -23.31
C ASP A 171 -4.28 -6.06 -22.66
N SER A 172 -3.99 -6.18 -21.35
CA SER A 172 -4.19 -7.40 -20.57
C SER A 172 -5.47 -7.33 -19.73
N LYS A 173 -5.78 -8.43 -19.02
CA LYS A 173 -6.89 -8.48 -18.06
C LYS A 173 -6.55 -7.89 -16.69
N VAL A 174 -5.34 -7.37 -16.49
CA VAL A 174 -4.85 -6.86 -15.19
C VAL A 174 -4.96 -5.35 -15.14
N SER A 175 -5.76 -4.85 -14.22
CA SER A 175 -5.87 -3.43 -13.92
C SER A 175 -4.89 -3.03 -12.81
N PHE A 176 -4.25 -1.87 -12.94
CA PHE A 176 -3.39 -1.30 -11.91
C PHE A 176 -4.06 -0.09 -11.26
N ILE A 177 -4.30 -0.19 -9.94
CA ILE A 177 -4.90 0.86 -9.11
C ILE A 177 -3.83 1.39 -8.15
N GLU A 178 -3.82 2.69 -7.93
CA GLU A 178 -3.03 3.33 -6.89
C GLU A 178 -3.94 3.75 -5.74
N ILE A 179 -3.56 3.41 -4.52
CA ILE A 179 -4.21 3.93 -3.32
C ILE A 179 -3.19 4.86 -2.67
N ALA A 180 -3.47 6.17 -2.63
CA ALA A 180 -2.57 7.17 -2.08
C ALA A 180 -3.13 7.79 -0.79
N PRO A 181 -2.89 7.16 0.39
CA PRO A 181 -3.39 7.65 1.66
C PRO A 181 -2.79 9.01 2.02
N PRO A 182 -3.60 9.90 2.63
CA PRO A 182 -3.07 11.03 3.42
C PRO A 182 -2.48 10.53 4.75
N TRP A 183 -2.18 11.43 5.69
CA TRP A 183 -1.84 11.02 7.04
C TRP A 183 -3.05 10.37 7.72
N VAL A 184 -2.95 9.07 8.03
CA VAL A 184 -4.02 8.27 8.62
C VAL A 184 -3.61 7.78 10.01
N ARG A 185 -4.53 7.80 10.97
CA ARG A 185 -4.33 7.30 12.34
C ARG A 185 -4.05 5.81 12.33
N THR A 186 -2.78 5.47 12.42
CA THR A 186 -2.27 4.10 12.44
C THR A 186 -1.04 3.99 13.32
N GLU A 187 -0.50 2.79 13.50
CA GLU A 187 0.78 2.59 14.20
C GLU A 187 1.97 3.20 13.41
N LEU A 188 1.80 3.52 12.13
CA LEU A 188 2.84 4.17 11.36
C LEU A 188 3.14 5.56 11.93
N LEU A 189 4.40 5.84 12.25
CA LEU A 189 4.84 7.06 12.98
C LEU A 189 4.13 7.28 14.32
N ASN A 190 3.66 6.21 14.98
CA ASN A 190 2.93 6.30 16.26
C ASN A 190 1.73 7.27 16.21
N SER A 191 1.02 7.31 15.07
CA SER A 191 -0.05 8.29 14.81
C SER A 191 -1.44 7.86 15.30
N THR A 192 -1.56 6.84 16.15
CA THR A 192 -2.86 6.32 16.63
C THR A 192 -3.71 7.37 17.34
N GLU A 193 -3.08 8.26 18.09
CA GLU A 193 -3.76 9.33 18.86
C GLU A 193 -3.61 10.72 18.23
N GLU A 194 -3.05 10.82 17.02
CA GLU A 194 -2.80 12.10 16.35
C GLU A 194 -4.11 12.68 15.79
N GLU A 195 -4.58 13.78 16.36
CA GLU A 195 -5.84 14.40 15.99
C GLU A 195 -5.85 15.02 14.59
N ARG A 196 -4.68 15.47 14.09
CA ARG A 196 -4.53 16.02 12.72
C ARG A 196 -4.61 14.95 11.65
N ALA A 197 -4.37 13.68 12.02
CA ALA A 197 -4.46 12.56 11.10
C ALA A 197 -5.91 12.11 10.88
N MET A 198 -6.23 11.71 9.66
CA MET A 198 -7.56 11.19 9.32
C MET A 198 -7.85 9.91 10.11
N PRO A 199 -9.04 9.73 10.71
CA PRO A 199 -9.45 8.47 11.31
C PRO A 199 -9.35 7.30 10.30
N LEU A 200 -8.89 6.14 10.77
CA LEU A 200 -8.66 4.98 9.92
C LEU A 200 -9.96 4.49 9.26
N ASP A 201 -11.06 4.42 10.01
CA ASP A 201 -12.37 4.01 9.51
C ASP A 201 -12.86 4.94 8.38
N THR A 202 -12.75 6.25 8.56
CA THR A 202 -13.09 7.25 7.54
C THR A 202 -12.27 7.04 6.25
N PHE A 203 -10.96 6.77 6.39
CA PHE A 203 -10.11 6.47 5.23
C PHE A 203 -10.56 5.17 4.53
N ILE A 204 -10.80 4.10 5.30
CA ILE A 204 -11.18 2.79 4.74
C ILE A 204 -12.53 2.88 4.02
N GLU A 205 -13.53 3.55 4.60
CA GLU A 205 -14.83 3.74 3.96
C GLU A 205 -14.70 4.44 2.61
N GLY A 206 -14.01 5.59 2.57
CA GLY A 206 -13.79 6.34 1.32
C GLY A 206 -12.94 5.57 0.30
N ALA A 207 -11.94 4.81 0.76
CA ALA A 207 -11.12 3.99 -0.12
C ALA A 207 -11.92 2.84 -0.75
N ILE A 208 -12.75 2.16 0.02
CA ILE A 208 -13.61 1.08 -0.48
C ILE A 208 -14.66 1.62 -1.46
N GLU A 209 -15.27 2.77 -1.17
CA GLU A 209 -16.22 3.41 -2.08
C GLU A 209 -15.56 3.66 -3.45
N GLN A 210 -14.40 4.29 -3.47
CA GLN A 210 -13.67 4.60 -4.71
C GLN A 210 -13.15 3.34 -5.42
N LEU A 211 -12.70 2.30 -4.68
CA LEU A 211 -12.31 1.01 -5.26
C LEU A 211 -13.48 0.34 -6.02
N GLY A 212 -14.72 0.61 -5.65
CA GLY A 212 -15.92 0.14 -6.34
C GLY A 212 -16.22 0.86 -7.64
N THR A 213 -15.46 1.88 -8.02
CA THR A 213 -15.61 2.64 -9.25
C THR A 213 -14.55 2.26 -10.29
N ASP A 214 -14.52 2.97 -11.41
CA ASP A 214 -13.48 2.84 -12.46
C ASP A 214 -12.25 3.74 -12.19
N ALA A 215 -12.11 4.28 -10.96
CA ALA A 215 -10.99 5.11 -10.59
C ALA A 215 -9.67 4.31 -10.58
N ASN A 216 -8.67 4.88 -11.23
CA ASN A 216 -7.30 4.32 -11.24
C ASN A 216 -6.45 4.84 -10.06
N GLU A 217 -6.86 5.95 -9.44
CA GLU A 217 -6.24 6.55 -8.26
C GLU A 217 -7.31 6.74 -7.17
N ILE A 218 -7.04 6.19 -5.99
CA ILE A 218 -7.92 6.27 -4.82
C ILE A 218 -7.37 7.36 -3.90
N LEU A 219 -8.10 8.47 -3.83
CA LEU A 219 -7.70 9.69 -3.12
C LEU A 219 -8.81 10.11 -2.14
N VAL A 220 -8.58 9.93 -0.84
CA VAL A 220 -9.57 10.22 0.20
C VAL A 220 -9.25 11.54 0.90
N GLY A 221 -10.22 12.46 0.98
CA GLY A 221 -10.11 13.72 1.71
C GLY A 221 -8.95 14.61 1.24
N PRO A 222 -7.98 14.94 2.13
CA PRO A 222 -6.85 15.83 1.79
C PRO A 222 -5.97 15.32 0.64
N ALA A 223 -6.01 14.01 0.36
CA ALA A 223 -5.20 13.45 -0.73
C ALA A 223 -5.52 14.06 -2.09
N VAL A 224 -6.76 14.50 -2.32
CA VAL A 224 -7.18 15.12 -3.59
C VAL A 224 -6.39 16.40 -3.87
N SER A 225 -6.30 17.31 -2.90
CA SER A 225 -5.56 18.56 -3.06
C SER A 225 -4.04 18.32 -3.15
N MET A 226 -3.51 17.39 -2.40
CA MET A 226 -2.08 17.06 -2.43
C MET A 226 -1.66 16.40 -3.75
N ARG A 227 -2.57 15.64 -4.38
CA ARG A 227 -2.33 15.06 -5.72
C ARG A 227 -2.24 16.12 -6.82
N ALA A 228 -2.94 17.23 -6.65
CA ALA A 228 -2.96 18.35 -7.59
C ALA A 228 -1.67 19.21 -7.56
N ASN A 229 -0.51 18.60 -7.25
CA ASN A 229 0.79 19.27 -7.19
C ASN A 229 0.99 20.23 -8.39
N PRO A 230 1.29 21.50 -8.14
CA PRO A 230 1.18 22.58 -9.13
C PRO A 230 2.31 22.63 -10.19
N GLY A 231 3.15 21.60 -10.33
CA GLY A 231 4.24 21.59 -11.32
C GLY A 231 5.27 22.72 -11.08
N PRO A 232 5.29 23.83 -11.87
CA PRO A 232 6.28 24.91 -11.66
C PRO A 232 6.26 25.57 -10.29
N GLY A 233 5.16 25.46 -9.56
CA GLY A 233 5.02 25.91 -8.18
C GLY A 233 5.46 24.90 -7.12
N GLU A 234 5.98 23.74 -7.53
CA GLU A 234 6.31 22.62 -6.64
C GLU A 234 7.22 23.01 -5.48
N HIS A 235 8.25 23.83 -5.72
CA HIS A 235 9.17 24.25 -4.65
C HIS A 235 8.46 25.07 -3.56
N ALA A 236 7.59 26.00 -3.92
CA ALA A 236 6.82 26.77 -2.95
C ALA A 236 5.87 25.86 -2.16
N TRP A 237 5.17 24.96 -2.86
CA TRP A 237 4.26 24.00 -2.26
C TRP A 237 4.96 23.05 -1.27
N VAL A 238 6.14 22.53 -1.63
CA VAL A 238 6.95 21.68 -0.73
C VAL A 238 7.38 22.44 0.52
N ASN A 239 7.81 23.71 0.39
CA ASN A 239 8.18 24.54 1.54
C ASN A 239 6.97 24.77 2.45
N GLU A 240 5.85 25.25 1.93
CA GLU A 240 4.61 25.48 2.69
C GLU A 240 4.14 24.22 3.43
N PHE A 241 4.15 23.07 2.75
CA PHE A 241 3.78 21.80 3.35
C PHE A 241 4.71 21.40 4.50
N ASN A 242 6.04 21.54 4.33
CA ASN A 242 6.99 21.15 5.36
C ASN A 242 7.04 22.13 6.54
N ASP A 243 6.77 23.42 6.32
CA ASP A 243 6.69 24.42 7.38
C ASP A 243 5.60 24.09 8.42
N LEU A 244 4.53 23.39 8.03
CA LEU A 244 3.50 22.90 8.95
C LEU A 244 4.03 21.87 9.97
N PHE A 245 5.14 21.21 9.67
CA PHE A 245 5.76 20.19 10.52
C PHE A 245 7.04 20.67 11.20
N ALA A 246 7.60 21.83 10.79
CA ALA A 246 8.83 22.38 11.35
C ALA A 246 8.59 23.14 12.68
N ALA A 247 7.37 23.51 12.99
CA ALA A 247 7.00 24.35 14.13
C ALA A 247 6.57 23.53 15.39
N GLY A 248 6.88 22.23 15.43
CA GLY A 248 6.50 21.32 16.51
C GLY A 248 7.66 20.80 17.32
#